data_aeea81caea07fe47fa191b0243373b00
#
_entry.id   aeea81caea07fe47fa191b0243373b00
#
_cell.length_a   1.000
_cell.length_b   1.000
_cell.length_c   1.000
_cell.angle_alpha   90.00
_cell.angle_beta   90.00
_cell.angle_gamma   90.00
#
_symmetry.space_group_name_H-M   'P 1'
#
loop_
_entity.id
_entity.type
_entity.pdbx_description
1 polymer ?
#
loop_
_entity_poly.entity_id
_entity_poly.type
_entity_poly.pdbx_seq_one_letter_code
_entity_poly.pdbx_strand_id
1 'polypeptide(L)'
;MAKELKYGLDARKSLEIGVNKLADAVRVTLGPKGRNVVLDKSYGAPLITNDGVSIAKEIELEDKFENMGAQLVREVATKTNDVAGDGTTTATVLAQAMVREGMKNIAAGANPIILRKGMKKASECAVESILKMSQKVKGKDQISKVAAISASDEEVGAMVADAMEKVTNDGVITIEESKTMKTELDLVEGMQFDRGYVSAYMSTDMDKMEANLDNPYILITDKKISNIQDILPILEQIVQGGSQLLIIAEDIEGEALTTLIVNKLRGTFNVVGVKAPGYGDRRKEMLQDIAILTGAQVVSSDLGLELKDTTIDMLGRAKSVKVQKENTIIVDGEGKKSDLKNRVEQIKMQIEETTSDFDREKLQERLAKLAGGVAVIRVGAATETEMKESKLRMEDALAATKAAVEEGIIAGGGSAYIHACKDVDKLAATLDGDEKTGALIVLKALEAPLTQIAENAGLEGSVIVNEVKNSKKGIGYDALDDKYVDMVSAGILDPAKVTRSALQNATSVASTLLTTEAAVGIIPEPEPAMPAGGGMGMM
;
A
#
# COMPACT_ATOMS: atom_id res chain seq x y z
N MET A 1 -24.89 -10.39 -22.73
CA MET A 1 -23.54 -11.02 -22.88
C MET A 1 -23.66 -12.53 -22.61
N ALA A 2 -23.28 -13.37 -23.55
CA ALA A 2 -23.22 -14.83 -23.38
C ALA A 2 -22.08 -15.20 -22.41
N LYS A 3 -22.19 -16.36 -21.75
CA LYS A 3 -21.22 -16.89 -20.83
C LYS A 3 -20.64 -18.20 -21.33
N GLU A 4 -19.36 -18.41 -21.15
CA GLU A 4 -18.67 -19.67 -21.33
C GLU A 4 -18.37 -20.27 -19.96
N LEU A 5 -18.56 -21.59 -19.85
CA LEU A 5 -18.38 -22.30 -18.59
C LEU A 5 -17.34 -23.40 -18.78
N LYS A 6 -16.41 -23.49 -17.81
CA LYS A 6 -15.51 -24.63 -17.61
C LYS A 6 -15.83 -25.27 -16.25
N TYR A 7 -15.68 -26.58 -16.15
CA TYR A 7 -16.00 -27.34 -14.96
C TYR A 7 -14.84 -28.23 -14.52
N GLY A 8 -14.84 -28.61 -13.26
CA GLY A 8 -13.97 -29.65 -12.70
C GLY A 8 -12.50 -29.39 -12.96
N LEU A 9 -11.84 -30.40 -13.53
CA LEU A 9 -10.40 -30.37 -13.76
C LEU A 9 -9.99 -29.29 -14.78
N ASP A 10 -10.79 -29.07 -15.83
CA ASP A 10 -10.44 -28.07 -16.86
C ASP A 10 -10.50 -26.65 -16.33
N ALA A 11 -11.49 -26.34 -15.48
CA ALA A 11 -11.58 -25.04 -14.81
C ALA A 11 -10.36 -24.82 -13.91
N ARG A 12 -10.08 -25.79 -13.04
CA ARG A 12 -8.95 -25.71 -12.08
C ARG A 12 -7.60 -25.60 -12.80
N LYS A 13 -7.38 -26.37 -13.87
CA LYS A 13 -6.13 -26.32 -14.64
C LYS A 13 -5.93 -24.97 -15.32
N SER A 14 -6.98 -24.37 -15.89
CA SER A 14 -6.87 -23.03 -16.47
C SER A 14 -6.53 -21.97 -15.41
N LEU A 15 -7.18 -22.02 -14.24
CA LEU A 15 -6.87 -21.12 -13.13
C LEU A 15 -5.42 -21.30 -12.64
N GLU A 16 -4.94 -22.55 -12.48
CA GLU A 16 -3.56 -22.84 -12.06
C GLU A 16 -2.53 -22.31 -13.05
N ILE A 17 -2.79 -22.42 -14.36
CA ILE A 17 -1.90 -21.85 -15.39
C ILE A 17 -1.78 -20.33 -15.21
N GLY A 18 -2.90 -19.65 -14.99
CA GLY A 18 -2.89 -18.19 -14.75
C GLY A 18 -2.15 -17.80 -13.49
N VAL A 19 -2.37 -18.53 -12.38
CA VAL A 19 -1.60 -18.36 -11.13
C VAL A 19 -0.11 -18.49 -11.40
N ASN A 20 0.29 -19.55 -12.13
CA ASN A 20 1.72 -19.79 -12.41
C ASN A 20 2.33 -18.71 -13.31
N LYS A 21 1.65 -18.28 -14.38
CA LYS A 21 2.16 -17.24 -15.28
C LYS A 21 2.45 -15.94 -14.54
N LEU A 22 1.54 -15.51 -13.67
CA LEU A 22 1.76 -14.30 -12.88
C LEU A 22 2.87 -14.51 -11.84
N ALA A 23 2.79 -15.56 -11.05
CA ALA A 23 3.73 -15.81 -9.97
C ALA A 23 5.15 -16.05 -10.48
N ASP A 24 5.34 -16.72 -11.63
CA ASP A 24 6.64 -16.95 -12.23
C ASP A 24 7.30 -15.65 -12.72
N ALA A 25 6.51 -14.64 -13.14
CA ALA A 25 7.04 -13.31 -13.46
C ALA A 25 7.44 -12.52 -12.19
N VAL A 26 6.69 -12.67 -11.09
CA VAL A 26 6.94 -11.94 -9.84
C VAL A 26 8.09 -12.54 -9.03
N ARG A 27 8.18 -13.88 -8.91
CA ARG A 27 9.11 -14.56 -8.00
C ARG A 27 10.58 -14.33 -8.31
N VAL A 28 10.92 -13.94 -9.57
CA VAL A 28 12.31 -13.68 -9.98
C VAL A 28 12.91 -12.45 -9.28
N THR A 29 12.07 -11.61 -8.67
CA THR A 29 12.52 -10.41 -7.96
C THR A 29 12.87 -10.67 -6.48
N LEU A 30 12.56 -11.87 -5.95
CA LEU A 30 12.68 -12.16 -4.52
C LEU A 30 14.14 -12.29 -4.06
N GLY A 31 14.48 -11.61 -2.98
CA GLY A 31 15.77 -11.72 -2.29
C GLY A 31 16.89 -10.84 -2.87
N PRO A 32 18.08 -10.83 -2.23
CA PRO A 32 19.16 -9.89 -2.56
C PRO A 32 19.80 -10.14 -3.93
N LYS A 33 19.62 -11.32 -4.53
CA LYS A 33 20.02 -11.64 -5.90
C LYS A 33 18.83 -11.73 -6.85
N GLY A 34 17.68 -11.22 -6.45
CA GLY A 34 16.52 -11.03 -7.31
C GLY A 34 16.81 -10.07 -8.47
N ARG A 35 16.03 -10.20 -9.54
CA ARG A 35 16.22 -9.42 -10.78
C ARG A 35 15.00 -8.59 -11.07
N ASN A 36 15.20 -7.47 -11.77
CA ASN A 36 14.11 -6.61 -12.19
C ASN A 36 13.32 -7.24 -13.35
N VAL A 37 12.06 -6.86 -13.44
CA VAL A 37 11.15 -7.14 -14.56
C VAL A 37 10.94 -5.85 -15.34
N VAL A 38 10.88 -5.97 -16.68
CA VAL A 38 10.58 -4.86 -17.58
C VAL A 38 9.12 -4.95 -17.95
N LEU A 39 8.38 -3.87 -17.70
CA LEU A 39 6.95 -3.75 -18.00
C LEU A 39 6.78 -2.77 -19.17
N ASP A 40 6.09 -3.22 -20.21
CA ASP A 40 5.71 -2.35 -21.31
C ASP A 40 4.64 -1.35 -20.88
N LYS A 41 4.69 -0.14 -21.39
CA LYS A 41 3.70 0.90 -21.11
C LYS A 41 3.12 1.41 -22.43
N SER A 42 1.82 1.60 -22.45
CA SER A 42 1.12 2.14 -23.63
C SER A 42 1.64 3.52 -24.06
N TYR A 43 2.20 4.27 -23.11
CA TYR A 43 2.81 5.60 -23.33
C TYR A 43 4.06 5.74 -22.46
N GLY A 44 5.11 6.34 -23.01
CA GLY A 44 6.37 6.60 -22.32
C GLY A 44 7.38 5.47 -22.43
N ALA A 45 8.39 5.49 -21.56
CA ALA A 45 9.41 4.45 -21.50
C ALA A 45 8.90 3.22 -20.72
N PRO A 46 9.38 2.00 -21.05
CA PRO A 46 9.11 0.83 -20.22
C PRO A 46 9.51 1.04 -18.76
N LEU A 47 8.71 0.50 -17.84
CA LEU A 47 9.03 0.54 -16.42
C LEU A 47 9.91 -0.66 -16.06
N ILE A 48 11.04 -0.41 -15.41
CA ILE A 48 11.90 -1.45 -14.84
C ILE A 48 11.65 -1.44 -13.32
N THR A 49 11.25 -2.58 -12.76
CA THR A 49 10.92 -2.66 -11.34
C THR A 49 11.14 -4.07 -10.79
N ASN A 50 11.36 -4.16 -9.47
CA ASN A 50 11.35 -5.39 -8.69
C ASN A 50 10.15 -5.45 -7.73
N ASP A 51 9.30 -4.42 -7.71
CA ASP A 51 8.11 -4.42 -6.88
C ASP A 51 7.05 -5.41 -7.37
N GLY A 52 6.74 -6.39 -6.51
CA GLY A 52 5.84 -7.49 -6.85
C GLY A 52 4.41 -7.05 -7.14
N VAL A 53 3.89 -6.02 -6.46
CA VAL A 53 2.52 -5.56 -6.71
C VAL A 53 2.40 -4.80 -8.03
N SER A 54 3.39 -3.99 -8.38
CA SER A 54 3.45 -3.30 -9.67
C SER A 54 3.50 -4.30 -10.83
N ILE A 55 4.33 -5.34 -10.71
CA ILE A 55 4.40 -6.41 -11.71
C ILE A 55 3.05 -7.15 -11.81
N ALA A 56 2.47 -7.52 -10.67
CA ALA A 56 1.21 -8.28 -10.64
C ALA A 56 0.03 -7.50 -11.25
N LYS A 57 0.00 -6.18 -11.09
CA LYS A 57 -1.05 -5.31 -11.64
C LYS A 57 -1.02 -5.22 -13.17
N GLU A 58 0.17 -5.25 -13.77
CA GLU A 58 0.36 -5.12 -15.22
C GLU A 58 0.11 -6.44 -15.99
N ILE A 59 0.10 -7.60 -15.30
CA ILE A 59 -0.09 -8.88 -15.99
C ILE A 59 -1.56 -9.12 -16.28
N GLU A 60 -1.89 -9.13 -17.56
CA GLU A 60 -3.19 -9.49 -18.11
C GLU A 60 -3.01 -10.55 -19.19
N LEU A 61 -3.83 -11.63 -19.10
CA LEU A 61 -3.71 -12.79 -19.99
C LEU A 61 -4.85 -12.83 -20.99
N GLU A 62 -4.55 -13.26 -22.22
CA GLU A 62 -5.55 -13.36 -23.31
C GLU A 62 -6.65 -14.39 -23.01
N ASP A 63 -6.28 -15.57 -22.47
CA ASP A 63 -7.28 -16.56 -22.05
C ASP A 63 -7.96 -16.07 -20.78
N LYS A 64 -9.27 -15.84 -20.87
CA LYS A 64 -10.08 -15.29 -19.77
C LYS A 64 -10.10 -16.16 -18.51
N PHE A 65 -9.98 -17.49 -18.63
CA PHE A 65 -9.96 -18.39 -17.48
C PHE A 65 -8.58 -18.42 -16.81
N GLU A 66 -7.52 -18.36 -17.60
CA GLU A 66 -6.17 -18.17 -17.07
C GLU A 66 -6.06 -16.78 -16.41
N ASN A 67 -6.64 -15.75 -17.04
CA ASN A 67 -6.66 -14.40 -16.47
C ASN A 67 -7.39 -14.32 -15.13
N MET A 68 -8.48 -15.10 -14.94
CA MET A 68 -9.11 -15.20 -13.61
C MET A 68 -8.14 -15.74 -12.55
N GLY A 69 -7.32 -16.73 -12.89
CA GLY A 69 -6.29 -17.27 -12.00
C GLY A 69 -5.22 -16.22 -11.65
N ALA A 70 -4.75 -15.48 -12.65
CA ALA A 70 -3.82 -14.37 -12.47
C ALA A 70 -4.42 -13.27 -11.59
N GLN A 71 -5.68 -12.87 -11.81
CA GLN A 71 -6.37 -11.86 -11.02
C GLN A 71 -6.49 -12.25 -9.54
N LEU A 72 -6.73 -13.53 -9.22
CA LEU A 72 -6.79 -14.00 -7.84
C LEU A 72 -5.43 -13.84 -7.12
N VAL A 73 -4.31 -14.12 -7.80
CA VAL A 73 -2.98 -13.90 -7.22
C VAL A 73 -2.61 -12.42 -7.18
N ARG A 74 -3.05 -11.63 -8.16
CA ARG A 74 -2.94 -10.16 -8.10
C ARG A 74 -3.62 -9.60 -6.84
N GLU A 75 -4.77 -10.15 -6.46
CA GLU A 75 -5.46 -9.76 -5.23
C GLU A 75 -4.61 -10.06 -3.98
N VAL A 76 -3.88 -11.19 -3.95
CA VAL A 76 -2.95 -11.51 -2.84
C VAL A 76 -1.88 -10.42 -2.70
N ALA A 77 -1.22 -10.05 -3.80
CA ALA A 77 -0.19 -9.01 -3.79
C ALA A 77 -0.77 -7.65 -3.37
N THR A 78 -1.92 -7.26 -3.94
CA THR A 78 -2.57 -5.97 -3.64
C THR A 78 -3.00 -5.90 -2.17
N LYS A 79 -3.64 -6.94 -1.62
CA LYS A 79 -4.05 -6.96 -0.21
C LYS A 79 -2.88 -6.96 0.75
N THR A 80 -1.77 -7.58 0.39
CA THR A 80 -0.56 -7.55 1.20
C THR A 80 0.06 -6.16 1.20
N ASN A 81 0.09 -5.50 0.05
CA ASN A 81 0.50 -4.10 -0.07
C ASN A 81 -0.38 -3.17 0.77
N ASP A 82 -1.71 -3.29 0.68
CA ASP A 82 -2.67 -2.44 1.42
C ASP A 82 -2.47 -2.54 2.95
N VAL A 83 -2.12 -3.72 3.47
CA VAL A 83 -2.00 -3.98 4.93
C VAL A 83 -0.61 -3.70 5.46
N ALA A 84 0.42 -4.06 4.72
CA ALA A 84 1.81 -4.08 5.21
C ALA A 84 2.77 -3.22 4.37
N GLY A 85 2.37 -2.81 3.17
CA GLY A 85 3.16 -1.98 2.25
C GLY A 85 4.39 -2.65 1.68
N ASP A 86 4.64 -3.92 2.01
CA ASP A 86 5.77 -4.73 1.53
C ASP A 86 5.39 -6.23 1.58
N GLY A 87 6.27 -7.12 1.09
CA GLY A 87 6.08 -8.58 1.12
C GLY A 87 5.17 -9.12 0.03
N THR A 88 4.86 -8.34 -0.99
CA THR A 88 3.98 -8.70 -2.09
C THR A 88 4.49 -9.88 -2.91
N THR A 89 5.79 -9.92 -3.18
CA THR A 89 6.47 -11.04 -3.85
C THR A 89 6.41 -12.32 -3.01
N THR A 90 6.69 -12.22 -1.71
CA THR A 90 6.61 -13.36 -0.77
C THR A 90 5.20 -13.94 -0.71
N ALA A 91 4.18 -13.09 -0.64
CA ALA A 91 2.77 -13.50 -0.62
C ALA A 91 2.38 -14.24 -1.92
N THR A 92 2.86 -13.75 -3.06
CA THR A 92 2.64 -14.38 -4.38
C THR A 92 3.28 -15.76 -4.47
N VAL A 93 4.53 -15.91 -3.99
CA VAL A 93 5.26 -17.18 -3.95
C VAL A 93 4.56 -18.20 -3.04
N LEU A 94 4.12 -17.78 -1.85
CA LEU A 94 3.35 -18.62 -0.93
C LEU A 94 2.03 -19.09 -1.55
N ALA A 95 1.29 -18.18 -2.20
CA ALA A 95 0.01 -18.51 -2.85
C ALA A 95 0.22 -19.54 -3.98
N GLN A 96 1.22 -19.34 -4.83
CA GLN A 96 1.57 -20.28 -5.89
C GLN A 96 1.91 -21.67 -5.32
N ALA A 97 2.73 -21.73 -4.29
CA ALA A 97 3.14 -23.00 -3.67
C ALA A 97 1.92 -23.73 -3.08
N MET A 98 1.03 -23.02 -2.39
CA MET A 98 -0.21 -23.60 -1.84
C MET A 98 -1.16 -24.09 -2.94
N VAL A 99 -1.33 -23.34 -4.01
CA VAL A 99 -2.18 -23.76 -5.14
C VAL A 99 -1.61 -24.99 -5.82
N ARG A 100 -0.32 -25.00 -6.17
CA ARG A 100 0.35 -26.16 -6.79
C ARG A 100 0.23 -27.43 -5.95
N GLU A 101 0.47 -27.34 -4.66
CA GLU A 101 0.42 -28.47 -3.76
C GLU A 101 -1.03 -28.93 -3.50
N GLY A 102 -1.95 -27.97 -3.36
CA GLY A 102 -3.37 -28.22 -3.20
C GLY A 102 -4.00 -28.91 -4.42
N MET A 103 -3.69 -28.45 -5.63
CA MET A 103 -4.18 -29.06 -6.88
C MET A 103 -3.76 -30.52 -7.04
N LYS A 104 -2.52 -30.89 -6.66
CA LYS A 104 -2.06 -32.28 -6.66
C LYS A 104 -2.93 -33.16 -5.75
N ASN A 105 -3.22 -32.68 -4.54
CA ASN A 105 -4.00 -33.43 -3.56
C ASN A 105 -5.49 -33.53 -3.96
N ILE A 106 -6.08 -32.49 -4.56
CA ILE A 106 -7.44 -32.54 -5.09
C ILE A 106 -7.53 -33.53 -6.27
N ALA A 107 -6.54 -33.53 -7.16
CA ALA A 107 -6.47 -34.50 -8.24
C ALA A 107 -6.34 -35.95 -7.72
N ALA A 108 -5.75 -36.14 -6.55
CA ALA A 108 -5.67 -37.43 -5.85
C ALA A 108 -6.96 -37.81 -5.10
N GLY A 109 -7.99 -36.95 -5.11
CA GLY A 109 -9.32 -37.23 -4.54
C GLY A 109 -9.58 -36.62 -3.17
N ALA A 110 -8.72 -35.74 -2.66
CA ALA A 110 -8.94 -35.07 -1.40
C ALA A 110 -10.12 -34.09 -1.47
N ASN A 111 -10.89 -33.98 -0.38
CA ASN A 111 -12.04 -33.08 -0.31
C ASN A 111 -11.57 -31.62 -0.09
N PRO A 112 -11.81 -30.71 -1.07
CA PRO A 112 -11.28 -29.34 -0.99
C PRO A 112 -11.85 -28.51 0.17
N ILE A 113 -13.07 -28.80 0.63
CA ILE A 113 -13.68 -28.11 1.77
C ILE A 113 -13.00 -28.49 3.08
N ILE A 114 -12.58 -29.75 3.20
CA ILE A 114 -11.86 -30.24 4.40
C ILE A 114 -10.41 -29.78 4.34
N LEU A 115 -9.75 -29.83 3.16
CA LEU A 115 -8.42 -29.25 2.95
C LEU A 115 -8.37 -27.80 3.41
N ARG A 116 -9.34 -26.97 3.02
CA ARG A 116 -9.44 -25.56 3.42
C ARG A 116 -9.44 -25.38 4.93
N LYS A 117 -10.12 -26.24 5.69
CA LYS A 117 -10.11 -26.20 7.16
C LYS A 117 -8.72 -26.45 7.73
N GLY A 118 -8.02 -27.47 7.20
CA GLY A 118 -6.65 -27.78 7.59
C GLY A 118 -5.66 -26.66 7.26
N MET A 119 -5.77 -26.09 6.05
CA MET A 119 -4.96 -24.96 5.63
C MET A 119 -5.14 -23.75 6.56
N LYS A 120 -6.38 -23.43 6.92
CA LYS A 120 -6.68 -22.33 7.84
C LYS A 120 -6.05 -22.54 9.20
N LYS A 121 -6.23 -23.71 9.83
CA LYS A 121 -5.61 -24.03 11.13
C LYS A 121 -4.08 -23.96 11.09
N ALA A 122 -3.47 -24.47 10.02
CA ALA A 122 -2.01 -24.43 9.84
C ALA A 122 -1.48 -23.00 9.67
N SER A 123 -2.18 -22.17 8.90
CA SER A 123 -1.84 -20.76 8.73
C SER A 123 -1.93 -19.99 10.05
N GLU A 124 -3.00 -20.19 10.81
CA GLU A 124 -3.17 -19.58 12.15
C GLU A 124 -2.04 -19.99 13.10
N CYS A 125 -1.70 -21.28 13.13
CA CYS A 125 -0.60 -21.81 13.94
C CYS A 125 0.77 -21.20 13.51
N ALA A 126 1.05 -21.11 12.20
CA ALA A 126 2.27 -20.51 11.71
C ALA A 126 2.36 -19.02 12.06
N VAL A 127 1.25 -18.26 11.92
CA VAL A 127 1.17 -16.86 12.32
C VAL A 127 1.45 -16.68 13.81
N GLU A 128 0.85 -17.50 14.67
CA GLU A 128 1.14 -17.46 16.10
C GLU A 128 2.61 -17.75 16.41
N SER A 129 3.21 -18.71 15.71
CA SER A 129 4.64 -19.02 15.85
C SER A 129 5.53 -17.86 15.43
N ILE A 130 5.20 -17.19 14.30
CA ILE A 130 5.90 -16.00 13.82
C ILE A 130 5.80 -14.85 14.83
N LEU A 131 4.60 -14.56 15.33
CA LEU A 131 4.40 -13.49 16.32
C LEU A 131 5.12 -13.78 17.66
N LYS A 132 5.22 -15.04 18.08
CA LYS A 132 6.02 -15.43 19.25
C LYS A 132 7.52 -15.24 19.05
N MET A 133 8.01 -15.22 17.82
CA MET A 133 9.41 -14.94 17.48
C MET A 133 9.70 -13.45 17.35
N SER A 134 8.68 -12.60 17.26
CA SER A 134 8.83 -11.17 17.08
C SER A 134 9.51 -10.51 18.28
N GLN A 135 10.39 -9.56 17.98
CA GLN A 135 11.10 -8.71 18.93
C GLN A 135 10.80 -7.24 18.61
N LYS A 136 10.57 -6.42 19.65
CA LYS A 136 10.39 -4.97 19.43
C LYS A 136 11.65 -4.35 18.86
N VAL A 137 11.46 -3.45 17.91
CA VAL A 137 12.57 -2.66 17.31
C VAL A 137 13.25 -1.81 18.39
N LYS A 138 14.59 -1.85 18.42
CA LYS A 138 15.41 -1.13 19.40
C LYS A 138 16.32 -0.13 18.68
N GLY A 139 15.88 1.13 18.66
CA GLY A 139 16.70 2.23 18.18
C GLY A 139 16.88 2.31 16.66
N LYS A 140 17.59 3.34 16.24
CA LYS A 140 17.81 3.76 14.85
C LYS A 140 18.52 2.70 13.99
N ASP A 141 19.48 1.98 14.57
CA ASP A 141 20.26 0.96 13.83
C ASP A 141 19.38 -0.16 13.29
N GLN A 142 18.44 -0.68 14.09
CA GLN A 142 17.51 -1.71 13.62
C GLN A 142 16.50 -1.18 12.60
N ILE A 143 16.05 0.08 12.76
CA ILE A 143 15.21 0.75 11.77
C ILE A 143 15.94 0.84 10.43
N SER A 144 17.20 1.32 10.45
CA SER A 144 18.03 1.42 9.25
C SER A 144 18.23 0.07 8.56
N LYS A 145 18.46 -1.00 9.32
CA LYS A 145 18.63 -2.37 8.77
C LYS A 145 17.34 -2.89 8.13
N VAL A 146 16.18 -2.69 8.75
CA VAL A 146 14.89 -3.08 8.14
C VAL A 146 14.67 -2.34 6.83
N ALA A 147 14.88 -1.04 6.82
CA ALA A 147 14.72 -0.23 5.61
C ALA A 147 15.73 -0.61 4.52
N ALA A 148 17.00 -0.87 4.90
CA ALA A 148 18.05 -1.28 3.96
C ALA A 148 17.75 -2.65 3.32
N ILE A 149 17.21 -3.61 4.07
CA ILE A 149 16.81 -4.92 3.52
C ILE A 149 15.66 -4.76 2.52
N SER A 150 14.63 -4.01 2.86
CA SER A 150 13.49 -3.78 1.97
C SER A 150 13.90 -3.02 0.71
N ALA A 151 14.72 -1.96 0.84
CA ALA A 151 15.24 -1.20 -0.29
C ALA A 151 16.38 -1.88 -1.05
N SER A 152 17.00 -2.93 -0.50
CA SER A 152 18.27 -3.49 -1.00
C SER A 152 19.38 -2.42 -1.14
N ASP A 153 19.39 -1.41 -0.24
CA ASP A 153 20.26 -0.25 -0.29
C ASP A 153 20.48 0.34 1.12
N GLU A 154 21.75 0.40 1.56
CA GLU A 154 22.10 0.90 2.90
C GLU A 154 21.92 2.41 3.03
N GLU A 155 22.14 3.20 1.96
CA GLU A 155 21.97 4.66 1.99
C GLU A 155 20.49 5.01 2.14
N VAL A 156 19.62 4.31 1.43
CA VAL A 156 18.16 4.43 1.59
C VAL A 156 17.75 4.05 3.02
N GLY A 157 18.30 2.96 3.56
CA GLY A 157 18.04 2.53 4.93
C GLY A 157 18.40 3.59 5.97
N ALA A 158 19.57 4.19 5.83
CA ALA A 158 20.03 5.27 6.72
C ALA A 158 19.11 6.51 6.61
N MET A 159 18.72 6.89 5.41
CA MET A 159 17.86 8.06 5.16
C MET A 159 16.45 7.87 5.74
N VAL A 160 15.84 6.70 5.59
CA VAL A 160 14.54 6.39 6.20
C VAL A 160 14.63 6.43 7.73
N ALA A 161 15.71 5.87 8.30
CA ALA A 161 15.93 5.91 9.75
C ALA A 161 16.13 7.35 10.26
N ASP A 162 16.86 8.20 9.53
CA ASP A 162 17.02 9.62 9.82
C ASP A 162 15.70 10.37 9.76
N ALA A 163 14.86 10.06 8.76
CA ALA A 163 13.53 10.64 8.65
C ALA A 163 12.64 10.24 9.84
N MET A 164 12.64 8.96 10.22
CA MET A 164 11.88 8.44 11.37
C MET A 164 12.35 9.07 12.71
N GLU A 165 13.64 9.35 12.86
CA GLU A 165 14.16 9.99 14.07
C GLU A 165 13.81 11.49 14.15
N LYS A 166 13.78 12.18 12.99
CA LYS A 166 13.48 13.62 12.94
C LYS A 166 12.01 13.94 13.14
N VAL A 167 11.12 13.05 12.75
CA VAL A 167 9.69 13.19 13.03
C VAL A 167 9.35 12.51 14.36
N THR A 168 8.39 13.04 15.08
CA THR A 168 7.87 12.37 16.30
C THR A 168 7.15 11.07 15.91
N ASN A 169 6.79 10.25 16.91
CA ASN A 169 6.09 8.98 16.66
C ASN A 169 4.81 9.10 15.80
N ASP A 170 4.18 10.29 15.84
CA ASP A 170 3.00 10.63 15.06
C ASP A 170 3.34 11.47 13.81
N GLY A 171 4.63 11.70 13.55
CA GLY A 171 5.10 12.47 12.41
C GLY A 171 4.98 11.70 11.10
N VAL A 172 4.82 12.43 10.01
CA VAL A 172 4.57 11.89 8.68
C VAL A 172 5.84 11.93 7.85
N ILE A 173 6.09 10.87 7.10
CA ILE A 173 7.16 10.82 6.10
C ILE A 173 6.49 10.65 4.73
N THR A 174 6.81 11.55 3.80
CA THR A 174 6.39 11.49 2.40
C THR A 174 7.59 11.31 1.49
N ILE A 175 7.36 10.70 0.34
CA ILE A 175 8.36 10.50 -0.70
C ILE A 175 7.88 11.22 -1.94
N GLU A 176 8.66 12.20 -2.40
CA GLU A 176 8.38 13.04 -3.56
C GLU A 176 9.49 12.92 -4.60
N GLU A 177 9.18 13.31 -5.83
CA GLU A 177 10.17 13.38 -6.89
C GLU A 177 10.98 14.69 -6.77
N SER A 178 12.31 14.57 -6.86
CA SER A 178 13.20 15.73 -6.91
C SER A 178 13.33 16.26 -8.33
N LYS A 179 13.52 17.57 -8.45
CA LYS A 179 13.93 18.20 -9.72
C LYS A 179 15.45 18.15 -9.94
N THR A 180 16.18 17.63 -8.97
CA THR A 180 17.65 17.50 -8.99
C THR A 180 18.04 16.03 -9.09
N MET A 181 19.31 15.76 -9.41
CA MET A 181 19.83 14.38 -9.44
C MET A 181 20.17 13.83 -8.05
N LYS A 182 19.99 14.63 -6.98
CA LYS A 182 20.31 14.21 -5.62
C LYS A 182 19.05 13.86 -4.85
N THR A 183 19.14 12.81 -4.06
CA THR A 183 18.11 12.48 -3.07
C THR A 183 18.42 13.26 -1.78
N GLU A 184 17.42 13.95 -1.24
CA GLU A 184 17.54 14.84 -0.09
C GLU A 184 16.40 14.60 0.90
N LEU A 185 16.70 14.78 2.20
CA LEU A 185 15.73 14.70 3.29
C LEU A 185 15.49 16.09 3.88
N ASP A 186 14.30 16.61 3.71
CA ASP A 186 13.86 17.87 4.29
C ASP A 186 12.83 17.64 5.40
N LEU A 187 12.87 18.49 6.43
CA LEU A 187 11.80 18.57 7.43
C LEU A 187 11.04 19.88 7.19
N VAL A 188 9.75 19.75 6.90
CA VAL A 188 8.88 20.88 6.57
C VAL A 188 7.67 20.94 7.51
N GLU A 189 7.04 22.11 7.57
CA GLU A 189 5.78 22.28 8.27
C GLU A 189 4.66 21.55 7.51
N GLY A 190 3.82 20.82 8.22
CA GLY A 190 2.75 20.05 7.59
C GLY A 190 2.00 19.19 8.59
N MET A 191 0.92 18.59 8.16
CA MET A 191 0.14 17.67 8.99
C MET A 191 -0.57 16.61 8.17
N GLN A 192 -0.86 15.49 8.84
CA GLN A 192 -1.77 14.45 8.33
C GLN A 192 -3.04 14.40 9.16
N PHE A 193 -4.17 14.15 8.50
CA PHE A 193 -5.43 13.83 9.18
C PHE A 193 -6.15 12.66 8.51
N ASP A 194 -6.95 11.94 9.31
CA ASP A 194 -7.57 10.66 8.95
C ASP A 194 -8.89 10.86 8.19
N ARG A 195 -8.82 11.48 7.04
CA ARG A 195 -9.91 11.62 6.05
C ARG A 195 -9.31 11.67 4.66
N GLY A 196 -9.88 10.91 3.74
CA GLY A 196 -9.47 10.89 2.35
C GLY A 196 -10.50 11.53 1.42
N TYR A 197 -10.32 11.30 0.12
CA TYR A 197 -11.18 11.85 -0.91
C TYR A 197 -12.64 11.37 -0.77
N VAL A 198 -13.60 12.24 -1.10
CA VAL A 198 -15.04 11.91 -1.07
C VAL A 198 -15.44 10.93 -2.17
N SER A 199 -14.65 10.80 -3.23
CA SER A 199 -14.88 9.87 -4.34
C SER A 199 -13.56 9.42 -4.96
N ALA A 200 -13.46 8.12 -5.29
CA ALA A 200 -12.32 7.54 -5.98
C ALA A 200 -12.03 8.18 -7.35
N TYR A 201 -13.05 8.72 -8.02
CA TYR A 201 -12.89 9.46 -9.27
C TYR A 201 -12.13 10.79 -9.11
N MET A 202 -11.83 11.20 -7.88
CA MET A 202 -10.99 12.36 -7.59
C MET A 202 -9.50 12.03 -7.47
N SER A 203 -9.09 10.75 -7.60
CA SER A 203 -7.68 10.40 -7.68
C SER A 203 -7.03 10.95 -8.95
N THR A 204 -5.74 11.29 -8.87
CA THR A 204 -4.90 11.68 -10.02
C THR A 204 -4.03 10.53 -10.49
N ASP A 205 -3.72 9.61 -9.58
CA ASP A 205 -3.03 8.35 -9.84
C ASP A 205 -4.01 7.20 -9.53
N MET A 206 -4.53 6.56 -10.57
CA MET A 206 -5.51 5.48 -10.43
C MET A 206 -4.87 4.17 -10.00
N ASP A 207 -3.58 3.96 -10.24
CA ASP A 207 -2.86 2.74 -9.86
C ASP A 207 -2.61 2.71 -8.35
N LYS A 208 -2.25 3.86 -7.78
CA LYS A 208 -2.05 4.03 -6.33
C LYS A 208 -3.31 4.47 -5.59
N MET A 209 -4.38 4.80 -6.31
CA MET A 209 -5.61 5.36 -5.74
C MET A 209 -5.34 6.61 -4.88
N GLU A 210 -4.47 7.49 -5.37
CA GLU A 210 -4.05 8.73 -4.71
C GLU A 210 -4.36 9.96 -5.56
N ALA A 211 -4.57 11.08 -4.91
CA ALA A 211 -4.64 12.38 -5.56
C ALA A 211 -3.48 13.25 -5.07
N ASN A 212 -2.58 13.63 -5.98
CA ASN A 212 -1.48 14.53 -5.70
C ASN A 212 -1.80 15.90 -6.31
N LEU A 213 -1.71 16.94 -5.50
CA LEU A 213 -1.96 18.32 -5.88
C LEU A 213 -0.68 19.14 -5.62
N ASP A 214 -0.22 19.87 -6.63
CA ASP A 214 0.95 20.74 -6.55
C ASP A 214 0.50 22.19 -6.44
N ASN A 215 0.97 22.89 -5.41
CA ASN A 215 0.63 24.28 -5.11
C ASN A 215 -0.88 24.56 -5.15
N PRO A 216 -1.74 23.73 -4.52
CA PRO A 216 -3.17 23.91 -4.59
C PRO A 216 -3.64 25.11 -3.75
N TYR A 217 -4.77 25.69 -4.15
CA TYR A 217 -5.61 26.45 -3.23
C TYR A 217 -6.37 25.49 -2.33
N ILE A 218 -6.65 25.92 -1.09
CA ILE A 218 -7.32 25.08 -0.08
C ILE A 218 -8.52 25.84 0.47
N LEU A 219 -9.71 25.38 0.14
CA LEU A 219 -10.98 25.87 0.71
C LEU A 219 -11.32 25.04 1.95
N ILE A 220 -11.53 25.70 3.08
CA ILE A 220 -11.87 25.06 4.35
C ILE A 220 -13.22 25.55 4.84
N THR A 221 -14.15 24.63 5.08
CA THR A 221 -15.48 24.96 5.61
C THR A 221 -16.02 23.89 6.54
N ASP A 222 -16.80 24.28 7.52
CA ASP A 222 -17.57 23.38 8.39
C ASP A 222 -18.97 23.07 7.83
N LYS A 223 -19.30 23.61 6.65
CA LYS A 223 -20.59 23.42 5.98
C LYS A 223 -20.56 22.21 5.05
N LYS A 224 -21.74 21.68 4.74
CA LYS A 224 -21.93 20.75 3.62
C LYS A 224 -22.04 21.51 2.31
N ILE A 225 -21.48 20.93 1.26
CA ILE A 225 -21.56 21.46 -0.11
C ILE A 225 -22.42 20.51 -0.93
N SER A 226 -23.70 20.84 -1.12
CA SER A 226 -24.65 20.04 -1.90
C SER A 226 -24.99 20.70 -3.23
N ASN A 227 -24.96 22.05 -3.29
CA ASN A 227 -25.26 22.83 -4.48
C ASN A 227 -23.99 23.49 -5.02
N ILE A 228 -23.69 23.28 -6.31
CA ILE A 228 -22.50 23.85 -6.95
C ILE A 228 -22.51 25.38 -6.97
N GLN A 229 -23.71 26.01 -6.99
CA GLN A 229 -23.86 27.45 -7.02
C GLN A 229 -23.25 28.14 -5.81
N ASP A 230 -23.20 27.46 -4.67
CA ASP A 230 -22.64 28.01 -3.43
C ASP A 230 -21.11 28.27 -3.51
N ILE A 231 -20.43 27.55 -4.37
CA ILE A 231 -18.97 27.67 -4.56
C ILE A 231 -18.58 28.11 -5.98
N LEU A 232 -19.55 28.32 -6.87
CA LEU A 232 -19.32 28.67 -8.27
C LEU A 232 -18.44 29.91 -8.45
N PRO A 233 -18.63 31.02 -7.71
CA PRO A 233 -17.84 32.23 -7.88
C PRO A 233 -16.34 32.01 -7.62
N ILE A 234 -16.00 31.19 -6.64
CA ILE A 234 -14.60 30.88 -6.34
C ILE A 234 -14.02 29.86 -7.31
N LEU A 235 -14.81 28.88 -7.76
CA LEU A 235 -14.39 27.91 -8.77
C LEU A 235 -14.01 28.58 -10.08
N GLU A 236 -14.80 29.53 -10.55
CA GLU A 236 -14.53 30.28 -11.79
C GLU A 236 -13.19 31.02 -11.74
N GLN A 237 -12.89 31.65 -10.62
CA GLN A 237 -11.61 32.36 -10.43
C GLN A 237 -10.43 31.41 -10.46
N ILE A 238 -10.52 30.25 -9.79
CA ILE A 238 -9.44 29.25 -9.73
C ILE A 238 -9.23 28.60 -11.09
N VAL A 239 -10.31 28.25 -11.81
CA VAL A 239 -10.25 27.68 -13.17
C VAL A 239 -9.61 28.67 -14.15
N GLN A 240 -9.97 29.96 -14.12
CA GLN A 240 -9.36 30.99 -14.94
C GLN A 240 -7.85 31.14 -14.68
N GLY A 241 -7.43 30.92 -13.41
CA GLY A 241 -6.02 30.91 -13.03
C GLY A 241 -5.28 29.62 -13.38
N GLY A 242 -5.94 28.59 -13.89
CA GLY A 242 -5.35 27.29 -14.20
C GLY A 242 -4.81 26.56 -12.96
N SER A 243 -5.33 26.88 -11.77
CA SER A 243 -4.83 26.38 -10.49
C SER A 243 -5.59 25.14 -10.02
N GLN A 244 -4.99 24.38 -9.10
CA GLN A 244 -5.59 23.20 -8.48
C GLN A 244 -6.31 23.59 -7.19
N LEU A 245 -7.35 22.84 -6.80
CA LEU A 245 -8.14 23.11 -5.59
C LEU A 245 -8.30 21.87 -4.74
N LEU A 246 -8.00 22.00 -3.45
CA LEU A 246 -8.45 21.10 -2.40
C LEU A 246 -9.66 21.73 -1.69
N ILE A 247 -10.73 20.97 -1.53
CA ILE A 247 -11.90 21.37 -0.75
C ILE A 247 -12.00 20.49 0.49
N ILE A 248 -11.91 21.08 1.67
CA ILE A 248 -12.12 20.40 2.96
C ILE A 248 -13.46 20.89 3.51
N ALA A 249 -14.49 20.05 3.50
CA ALA A 249 -15.85 20.39 3.90
C ALA A 249 -16.45 19.32 4.83
N GLU A 250 -17.51 19.65 5.57
CA GLU A 250 -18.21 18.62 6.36
C GLU A 250 -18.61 17.42 5.49
N ASP A 251 -19.18 17.68 4.33
CA ASP A 251 -19.44 16.71 3.27
C ASP A 251 -19.56 17.43 1.92
N ILE A 252 -19.34 16.69 0.84
CA ILE A 252 -19.60 17.14 -0.53
C ILE A 252 -20.47 16.08 -1.18
N GLU A 253 -21.71 16.48 -1.54
CA GLU A 253 -22.71 15.52 -1.99
C GLU A 253 -23.59 16.07 -3.13
N GLY A 254 -24.45 15.22 -3.67
CA GLY A 254 -25.48 15.63 -4.62
C GLY A 254 -24.94 16.21 -5.92
N GLU A 255 -25.53 17.33 -6.36
CA GLU A 255 -25.18 18.01 -7.60
C GLU A 255 -23.75 18.55 -7.59
N ALA A 256 -23.30 19.09 -6.46
CA ALA A 256 -21.96 19.64 -6.32
C ALA A 256 -20.89 18.58 -6.57
N LEU A 257 -21.00 17.41 -5.93
CA LEU A 257 -20.07 16.29 -6.11
C LEU A 257 -20.03 15.82 -7.57
N THR A 258 -21.20 15.62 -8.18
CA THR A 258 -21.30 15.15 -9.56
C THR A 258 -20.65 16.14 -10.53
N THR A 259 -20.91 17.44 -10.35
CA THR A 259 -20.36 18.49 -11.21
C THR A 259 -18.84 18.58 -11.09
N LEU A 260 -18.28 18.50 -9.88
CA LEU A 260 -16.84 18.50 -9.65
C LEU A 260 -16.18 17.31 -10.32
N ILE A 261 -16.73 16.09 -10.14
CA ILE A 261 -16.21 14.86 -10.76
C ILE A 261 -16.22 14.96 -12.29
N VAL A 262 -17.34 15.39 -12.89
CA VAL A 262 -17.47 15.50 -14.36
C VAL A 262 -16.45 16.48 -14.93
N ASN A 263 -16.25 17.64 -14.31
CA ASN A 263 -15.27 18.63 -14.76
C ASN A 263 -13.83 18.11 -14.62
N LYS A 264 -13.53 17.40 -13.54
CA LYS A 264 -12.21 16.74 -13.36
C LYS A 264 -11.95 15.68 -14.44
N LEU A 265 -12.92 14.79 -14.68
CA LEU A 265 -12.79 13.74 -15.71
C LEU A 265 -12.63 14.30 -17.13
N ARG A 266 -13.20 15.48 -17.40
CA ARG A 266 -13.02 16.22 -18.65
C ARG A 266 -11.67 16.94 -18.74
N GLY A 267 -10.87 16.93 -17.69
CA GLY A 267 -9.60 17.65 -17.61
C GLY A 267 -9.74 19.18 -17.56
N THR A 268 -10.94 19.70 -17.33
CA THR A 268 -11.21 21.14 -17.29
C THR A 268 -10.69 21.75 -15.98
N PHE A 269 -10.73 21.00 -14.89
CA PHE A 269 -10.39 21.47 -13.55
C PHE A 269 -9.87 20.36 -12.66
N ASN A 270 -8.70 20.56 -12.05
CA ASN A 270 -8.14 19.61 -11.09
C ASN A 270 -8.59 19.98 -9.67
N VAL A 271 -9.56 19.24 -9.18
CA VAL A 271 -10.17 19.42 -7.85
C VAL A 271 -10.23 18.13 -7.08
N VAL A 272 -9.96 18.19 -5.79
CA VAL A 272 -10.14 17.08 -4.84
C VAL A 272 -10.96 17.54 -3.67
N GLY A 273 -12.03 16.82 -3.37
CA GLY A 273 -12.86 17.03 -2.19
C GLY A 273 -12.53 16.03 -1.11
N VAL A 274 -12.42 16.51 0.12
CA VAL A 274 -12.10 15.73 1.32
C VAL A 274 -13.10 16.04 2.42
N LYS A 275 -13.51 15.04 3.20
CA LYS A 275 -14.35 15.28 4.39
C LYS A 275 -13.50 15.87 5.52
N ALA A 276 -14.08 16.85 6.21
CA ALA A 276 -13.45 17.46 7.38
C ALA A 276 -13.18 16.43 8.48
N PRO A 277 -12.00 16.46 9.12
CA PRO A 277 -11.68 15.56 10.20
C PRO A 277 -12.46 15.88 11.48
N GLY A 278 -12.73 14.87 12.30
CA GLY A 278 -13.44 15.01 13.56
C GLY A 278 -14.96 15.21 13.43
N TYR A 279 -15.60 15.46 14.57
CA TYR A 279 -17.05 15.70 14.69
C TYR A 279 -17.32 16.80 15.73
N GLY A 280 -18.40 17.55 15.54
CA GLY A 280 -18.81 18.61 16.48
C GLY A 280 -17.74 19.67 16.69
N ASP A 281 -17.51 20.08 17.93
CA ASP A 281 -16.52 21.12 18.27
C ASP A 281 -15.09 20.72 17.93
N ARG A 282 -14.75 19.42 18.01
CA ARG A 282 -13.43 18.92 17.59
C ARG A 282 -13.17 19.15 16.10
N ARG A 283 -14.21 19.02 15.26
CA ARG A 283 -14.08 19.34 13.83
C ARG A 283 -13.70 20.80 13.62
N LYS A 284 -14.36 21.71 14.33
CA LYS A 284 -14.07 23.16 14.24
C LYS A 284 -12.62 23.46 14.63
N GLU A 285 -12.15 22.84 15.72
CA GLU A 285 -10.78 23.00 16.20
C GLU A 285 -9.75 22.45 15.20
N MET A 286 -10.00 21.26 14.61
CA MET A 286 -9.12 20.67 13.59
C MET A 286 -9.13 21.48 12.30
N LEU A 287 -10.28 22.00 11.85
CA LEU A 287 -10.34 22.89 10.70
C LEU A 287 -9.57 24.20 10.95
N GLN A 288 -9.62 24.73 12.18
CA GLN A 288 -8.82 25.89 12.56
C GLN A 288 -7.32 25.61 12.54
N ASP A 289 -6.89 24.43 12.99
CA ASP A 289 -5.49 24.01 12.94
C ASP A 289 -4.99 23.92 11.48
N ILE A 290 -5.81 23.34 10.58
CA ILE A 290 -5.49 23.26 9.15
C ILE A 290 -5.46 24.67 8.53
N ALA A 291 -6.40 25.54 8.91
CA ALA A 291 -6.44 26.91 8.42
C ALA A 291 -5.18 27.70 8.82
N ILE A 292 -4.74 27.60 10.07
CA ILE A 292 -3.52 28.25 10.54
C ILE A 292 -2.29 27.73 9.82
N LEU A 293 -2.21 26.40 9.60
CA LEU A 293 -1.10 25.78 8.87
C LEU A 293 -1.01 26.26 7.42
N THR A 294 -2.15 26.44 6.76
CA THR A 294 -2.22 26.76 5.32
C THR A 294 -2.39 28.25 5.03
N GLY A 295 -2.61 29.06 6.07
CA GLY A 295 -2.95 30.48 5.92
C GLY A 295 -4.38 30.74 5.46
N ALA A 296 -5.28 29.77 5.56
CA ALA A 296 -6.68 29.87 5.19
C ALA A 296 -7.52 30.57 6.26
N GLN A 297 -8.71 30.99 5.86
CA GLN A 297 -9.81 31.31 6.76
C GLN A 297 -10.89 30.22 6.68
N VAL A 298 -11.35 29.72 7.84
CA VAL A 298 -12.46 28.75 7.86
C VAL A 298 -13.77 29.48 7.49
N VAL A 299 -14.43 29.03 6.44
CA VAL A 299 -15.73 29.54 6.05
C VAL A 299 -16.79 28.84 6.89
N SER A 300 -17.26 29.52 7.95
CA SER A 300 -18.18 28.99 8.94
C SER A 300 -19.36 29.94 9.19
N SER A 301 -20.51 29.34 9.45
CA SER A 301 -21.70 30.10 9.87
C SER A 301 -21.50 30.81 11.20
N ASP A 302 -20.73 30.25 12.11
CA ASP A 302 -20.43 30.85 13.41
C ASP A 302 -19.63 32.16 13.27
N LEU A 303 -18.87 32.29 12.17
CA LEU A 303 -18.16 33.51 11.81
C LEU A 303 -18.96 34.44 10.90
N GLY A 304 -20.22 34.09 10.60
CA GLY A 304 -21.09 34.87 9.69
C GLY A 304 -20.68 34.81 8.22
N LEU A 305 -19.83 33.83 7.83
CA LEU A 305 -19.30 33.66 6.49
C LEU A 305 -20.17 32.66 5.69
N GLU A 306 -20.48 33.02 4.44
CA GLU A 306 -21.16 32.12 3.52
C GLU A 306 -20.22 31.66 2.38
N LEU A 307 -20.45 30.44 1.87
CA LEU A 307 -19.62 29.88 0.79
C LEU A 307 -19.66 30.75 -0.48
N LYS A 308 -20.80 31.35 -0.80
CA LYS A 308 -20.97 32.24 -1.96
C LYS A 308 -20.11 33.51 -1.91
N ASP A 309 -19.75 33.94 -0.69
CA ASP A 309 -19.00 35.18 -0.46
C ASP A 309 -17.46 34.89 -0.31
N THR A 310 -17.04 33.65 -0.56
CA THR A 310 -15.63 33.23 -0.45
C THR A 310 -14.80 33.91 -1.55
N THR A 311 -13.66 34.50 -1.14
CA THR A 311 -12.68 35.11 -2.04
C THR A 311 -11.37 34.32 -2.03
N ILE A 312 -10.51 34.56 -3.03
CA ILE A 312 -9.20 33.88 -3.13
C ILE A 312 -8.33 34.12 -1.89
N ASP A 313 -8.39 35.29 -1.31
CA ASP A 313 -7.61 35.67 -0.13
C ASP A 313 -8.01 34.88 1.14
N MET A 314 -9.18 34.28 1.15
CA MET A 314 -9.65 33.41 2.23
C MET A 314 -9.16 31.96 2.07
N LEU A 315 -8.65 31.61 0.91
CA LEU A 315 -8.13 30.27 0.63
C LEU A 315 -6.72 30.11 1.16
N GLY A 316 -6.46 28.91 1.72
CA GLY A 316 -5.11 28.53 2.11
C GLY A 316 -4.26 28.06 0.92
N ARG A 317 -2.98 27.89 1.19
CA ARG A 317 -1.99 27.38 0.24
C ARG A 317 -1.10 26.34 0.90
N ALA A 318 -0.60 25.41 0.13
CA ALA A 318 0.47 24.51 0.52
C ALA A 318 1.33 24.18 -0.69
N LYS A 319 2.57 23.73 -0.48
CA LYS A 319 3.45 23.34 -1.56
C LYS A 319 2.96 22.08 -2.27
N SER A 320 2.53 21.07 -1.50
CA SER A 320 1.87 19.89 -2.05
C SER A 320 0.80 19.34 -1.09
N VAL A 321 -0.19 18.64 -1.65
CA VAL A 321 -1.16 17.89 -0.87
C VAL A 321 -1.33 16.50 -1.49
N LYS A 322 -1.19 15.48 -0.65
CA LYS A 322 -1.42 14.08 -1.02
C LYS A 322 -2.69 13.57 -0.34
N VAL A 323 -3.66 13.17 -1.14
CA VAL A 323 -4.94 12.63 -0.63
C VAL A 323 -5.05 11.16 -1.01
N GLN A 324 -5.22 10.33 -0.01
CA GLN A 324 -5.46 8.89 -0.14
C GLN A 324 -6.92 8.56 0.19
N LYS A 325 -7.27 7.29 0.17
CA LYS A 325 -8.64 6.83 0.50
C LYS A 325 -9.07 7.22 1.91
N GLU A 326 -8.17 7.18 2.88
CA GLU A 326 -8.47 7.37 4.31
C GLU A 326 -7.70 8.51 4.95
N ASN A 327 -6.68 9.06 4.27
CA ASN A 327 -5.77 10.05 4.82
C ASN A 327 -5.56 11.21 3.85
N THR A 328 -5.30 12.38 4.41
CA THR A 328 -4.84 13.57 3.68
C THR A 328 -3.60 14.13 4.37
N ILE A 329 -2.56 14.37 3.58
CA ILE A 329 -1.28 14.92 4.02
C ILE A 329 -1.10 16.28 3.36
N ILE A 330 -0.94 17.32 4.16
CA ILE A 330 -0.60 18.68 3.73
C ILE A 330 0.89 18.88 4.01
N VAL A 331 1.64 19.25 2.99
CA VAL A 331 3.09 19.42 3.04
C VAL A 331 3.44 20.89 2.80
N ASP A 332 4.23 21.46 3.67
CA ASP A 332 4.74 22.83 3.55
C ASP A 332 3.61 23.85 3.35
N GLY A 333 2.74 23.97 4.36
CA GLY A 333 1.65 24.95 4.37
C GLY A 333 2.19 26.39 4.44
N GLU A 334 1.57 27.31 3.68
CA GLU A 334 2.01 28.71 3.57
C GLU A 334 1.47 29.61 4.70
N GLY A 335 1.01 29.04 5.82
CA GLY A 335 0.61 29.78 7.01
C GLY A 335 1.76 30.50 7.69
N LYS A 336 1.45 31.50 8.51
CA LYS A 336 2.49 32.23 9.24
C LYS A 336 3.04 31.36 10.38
N LYS A 337 4.36 31.17 10.41
CA LYS A 337 5.05 30.40 11.47
C LYS A 337 4.78 30.91 12.88
N SER A 338 4.57 32.22 13.04
CA SER A 338 4.17 32.83 14.32
C SER A 338 2.83 32.29 14.82
N ASP A 339 1.85 32.20 13.92
CA ASP A 339 0.49 31.81 14.26
C ASP A 339 0.42 30.31 14.56
N LEU A 340 1.18 29.51 13.80
CA LEU A 340 1.36 28.08 14.07
C LEU A 340 1.99 27.84 15.45
N LYS A 341 3.06 28.59 15.78
CA LYS A 341 3.72 28.50 17.09
C LYS A 341 2.78 28.88 18.23
N ASN A 342 2.03 29.99 18.07
CA ASN A 342 1.05 30.41 19.06
C ASN A 342 -0.03 29.35 19.26
N ARG A 343 -0.48 28.70 18.17
CA ARG A 343 -1.48 27.63 18.23
C ARG A 343 -0.97 26.40 18.98
N VAL A 344 0.27 25.98 18.72
CA VAL A 344 0.93 24.89 19.45
C VAL A 344 1.02 25.20 20.96
N GLU A 345 1.39 26.43 21.33
CA GLU A 345 1.44 26.87 22.74
C GLU A 345 0.04 26.86 23.39
N GLN A 346 -0.97 27.31 22.66
CA GLN A 346 -2.37 27.28 23.12
C GLN A 346 -2.84 25.85 23.40
N ILE A 347 -2.54 24.89 22.51
CA ILE A 347 -2.90 23.48 22.72
C ILE A 347 -2.18 22.91 23.94
N LYS A 348 -0.89 23.25 24.15
CA LYS A 348 -0.15 22.83 25.33
C LYS A 348 -0.79 23.31 26.62
N MET A 349 -1.21 24.56 26.69
CA MET A 349 -1.91 25.11 27.85
C MET A 349 -3.24 24.35 28.08
N GLN A 350 -4.00 24.05 27.03
CA GLN A 350 -5.23 23.26 27.14
C GLN A 350 -4.99 21.85 27.69
N ILE A 351 -3.86 21.23 27.36
CA ILE A 351 -3.45 19.91 27.90
C ILE A 351 -3.18 20.00 29.41
N GLU A 352 -2.59 21.09 29.88
CA GLU A 352 -2.31 21.31 31.30
C GLU A 352 -3.59 21.62 32.10
N GLU A 353 -4.53 22.36 31.53
CA GLU A 353 -5.76 22.80 32.19
C GLU A 353 -6.84 21.70 32.23
N THR A 354 -6.85 20.77 31.27
CA THR A 354 -7.90 19.74 31.20
C THR A 354 -7.81 18.73 32.32
N THR A 355 -8.95 18.44 32.95
CA THR A 355 -9.09 17.41 33.99
C THR A 355 -9.55 16.05 33.44
N SER A 356 -9.98 16.00 32.18
CA SER A 356 -10.44 14.79 31.48
C SER A 356 -9.26 14.08 30.82
N ASP A 357 -8.99 12.84 31.19
CA ASP A 357 -7.93 12.03 30.57
C ASP A 357 -8.18 11.79 29.11
N PHE A 358 -9.44 11.61 28.71
CA PHE A 358 -9.82 11.45 27.31
C PHE A 358 -9.59 12.72 26.48
N ASP A 359 -9.92 13.90 27.01
CA ASP A 359 -9.68 15.15 26.30
C ASP A 359 -8.19 15.46 26.25
N ARG A 360 -7.44 15.12 27.32
CA ARG A 360 -5.98 15.24 27.34
C ARG A 360 -5.34 14.39 26.24
N GLU A 361 -5.75 13.12 26.10
CA GLU A 361 -5.27 12.24 25.03
C GLU A 361 -5.54 12.84 23.63
N LYS A 362 -6.74 13.36 23.40
CA LYS A 362 -7.11 13.97 22.11
C LYS A 362 -6.41 15.29 21.82
N LEU A 363 -6.13 16.08 22.84
CA LEU A 363 -5.30 17.29 22.70
C LEU A 363 -3.83 16.94 22.40
N GLN A 364 -3.30 15.88 23.02
CA GLN A 364 -1.95 15.38 22.74
C GLN A 364 -1.84 14.87 21.31
N GLU A 365 -2.81 14.08 20.82
CA GLU A 365 -2.87 13.63 19.43
C GLU A 365 -2.86 14.82 18.46
N ARG A 366 -3.66 15.85 18.74
CA ARG A 366 -3.76 17.04 17.92
C ARG A 366 -2.46 17.86 17.93
N LEU A 367 -1.84 17.99 19.11
CA LEU A 367 -0.53 18.63 19.26
C LEU A 367 0.55 17.90 18.44
N ALA A 368 0.58 16.58 18.52
CA ALA A 368 1.55 15.76 17.79
C ALA A 368 1.40 15.94 16.27
N LYS A 369 0.17 15.92 15.76
CA LYS A 369 -0.13 16.14 14.33
C LYS A 369 0.30 17.54 13.84
N LEU A 370 0.15 18.58 14.67
CA LEU A 370 0.46 19.96 14.29
C LEU A 370 1.94 20.30 14.48
N ALA A 371 2.57 19.80 15.55
CA ALA A 371 3.96 20.09 15.91
C ALA A 371 4.98 19.12 15.31
N GLY A 372 4.55 17.94 14.88
CA GLY A 372 5.42 16.86 14.38
C GLY A 372 6.07 17.15 13.04
N GLY A 373 5.50 18.04 12.24
CA GLY A 373 5.98 18.33 10.89
C GLY A 373 5.84 17.15 9.93
N VAL A 374 6.37 17.31 8.72
CA VAL A 374 6.44 16.27 7.69
C VAL A 374 7.89 16.14 7.23
N ALA A 375 8.45 14.94 7.31
CA ALA A 375 9.73 14.64 6.67
C ALA A 375 9.46 14.30 5.20
N VAL A 376 10.09 15.04 4.30
CA VAL A 376 9.96 14.85 2.85
C VAL A 376 11.27 14.30 2.31
N ILE A 377 11.23 13.05 1.83
CA ILE A 377 12.35 12.46 1.09
C ILE A 377 12.13 12.77 -0.39
N ARG A 378 12.96 13.64 -0.96
CA ARG A 378 12.93 13.97 -2.39
C ARG A 378 13.90 13.09 -3.14
N VAL A 379 13.37 12.19 -3.93
CA VAL A 379 14.15 11.21 -4.69
C VAL A 379 14.66 11.86 -5.97
N GLY A 380 15.98 11.94 -6.11
CA GLY A 380 16.65 12.41 -7.32
C GLY A 380 17.32 11.27 -8.06
N ALA A 381 17.33 11.34 -9.40
CA ALA A 381 18.05 10.41 -10.26
C ALA A 381 18.40 11.08 -11.60
N ALA A 382 19.28 10.43 -12.37
CA ALA A 382 19.69 10.94 -13.68
C ALA A 382 18.61 10.74 -14.76
N THR A 383 17.75 9.74 -14.61
CA THR A 383 16.68 9.40 -15.56
C THR A 383 15.34 9.22 -14.84
N GLU A 384 14.26 9.43 -15.57
CA GLU A 384 12.90 9.23 -15.04
C GLU A 384 12.65 7.78 -14.64
N THR A 385 13.19 6.81 -15.38
CA THR A 385 13.07 5.38 -15.08
C THR A 385 13.74 5.03 -13.74
N GLU A 386 14.97 5.50 -13.53
CA GLU A 386 15.70 5.32 -12.29
C GLU A 386 15.01 6.01 -11.10
N MET A 387 14.50 7.21 -11.31
CA MET A 387 13.79 7.97 -10.28
C MET A 387 12.51 7.24 -9.82
N LYS A 388 11.71 6.73 -10.76
CA LYS A 388 10.49 5.96 -10.45
C LYS A 388 10.81 4.67 -9.69
N GLU A 389 11.83 3.95 -10.10
CA GLU A 389 12.28 2.72 -9.44
C GLU A 389 12.77 3.03 -8.01
N SER A 390 13.63 4.03 -7.85
CA SER A 390 14.14 4.45 -6.53
C SER A 390 13.03 4.93 -5.61
N LYS A 391 12.03 5.63 -6.14
CA LYS A 391 10.86 6.08 -5.38
C LYS A 391 10.03 4.90 -4.86
N LEU A 392 9.73 3.92 -5.70
CA LEU A 392 9.00 2.71 -5.29
C LEU A 392 9.76 1.96 -4.19
N ARG A 393 11.05 1.77 -4.35
CA ARG A 393 11.92 1.11 -3.38
C ARG A 393 11.96 1.84 -2.03
N MET A 394 11.97 3.17 -2.01
CA MET A 394 11.87 3.96 -0.78
C MET A 394 10.49 3.88 -0.14
N GLU A 395 9.41 3.84 -0.94
CA GLU A 395 8.05 3.65 -0.44
C GLU A 395 7.92 2.31 0.29
N ASP A 396 8.46 1.23 -0.29
CA ASP A 396 8.48 -0.10 0.32
C ASP A 396 9.31 -0.12 1.63
N ALA A 397 10.51 0.49 1.61
CA ALA A 397 11.37 0.59 2.79
C ALA A 397 10.69 1.36 3.95
N LEU A 398 10.01 2.45 3.64
CA LEU A 398 9.25 3.22 4.63
C LEU A 398 8.08 2.40 5.20
N ALA A 399 7.34 1.69 4.35
CA ALA A 399 6.22 0.85 4.76
C ALA A 399 6.69 -0.33 5.63
N ALA A 400 7.76 -1.04 5.22
CA ALA A 400 8.38 -2.11 5.99
C ALA A 400 8.86 -1.62 7.36
N THR A 401 9.44 -0.42 7.41
CA THR A 401 9.90 0.17 8.67
C THR A 401 8.75 0.50 9.61
N LYS A 402 7.66 1.08 9.11
CA LYS A 402 6.44 1.30 9.90
C LYS A 402 5.86 -0.01 10.42
N ALA A 403 5.76 -1.03 9.57
CA ALA A 403 5.30 -2.35 9.95
C ALA A 403 6.18 -3.01 11.04
N ALA A 404 7.51 -2.79 10.99
CA ALA A 404 8.44 -3.26 12.01
C ALA A 404 8.26 -2.54 13.36
N VAL A 405 8.01 -1.25 13.34
CA VAL A 405 7.74 -0.49 14.57
C VAL A 405 6.42 -0.94 15.21
N GLU A 406 5.40 -1.24 14.40
CA GLU A 406 4.07 -1.68 14.89
C GLU A 406 4.11 -3.07 15.53
N GLU A 407 4.65 -4.09 14.86
CA GLU A 407 4.54 -5.49 15.29
C GLU A 407 5.90 -6.15 15.58
N GLY A 408 6.98 -5.41 15.47
CA GLY A 408 8.32 -5.91 15.73
C GLY A 408 8.97 -6.58 14.52
N ILE A 409 10.16 -7.12 14.77
CA ILE A 409 11.06 -7.73 13.78
C ILE A 409 11.29 -9.20 14.08
N ILE A 410 11.57 -9.97 13.03
CA ILE A 410 11.89 -11.39 13.07
C ILE A 410 13.12 -11.68 12.21
N ALA A 411 13.64 -12.91 12.28
CA ALA A 411 14.66 -13.39 11.36
C ALA A 411 14.16 -13.35 9.91
N GLY A 412 14.85 -12.61 9.05
CA GLY A 412 14.44 -12.36 7.67
C GLY A 412 14.80 -13.48 6.69
N GLY A 413 14.72 -13.15 5.40
CA GLY A 413 15.08 -14.06 4.31
C GLY A 413 14.26 -15.35 4.26
N GLY A 414 13.01 -15.34 4.69
CA GLY A 414 12.14 -16.52 4.76
C GLY A 414 12.45 -17.48 5.92
N SER A 415 13.48 -17.21 6.74
CA SER A 415 13.92 -18.09 7.84
C SER A 415 12.85 -18.27 8.91
N ALA A 416 12.06 -17.22 9.20
CA ALA A 416 10.97 -17.29 10.17
C ALA A 416 9.89 -18.31 9.78
N TYR A 417 9.56 -18.43 8.49
CA TYR A 417 8.64 -19.46 8.00
C TYR A 417 9.18 -20.87 8.24
N ILE A 418 10.48 -21.08 7.98
CA ILE A 418 11.12 -22.38 8.20
C ILE A 418 11.10 -22.76 9.68
N HIS A 419 11.36 -21.80 10.57
CA HIS A 419 11.29 -22.06 12.01
C HIS A 419 9.86 -22.31 12.51
N ALA A 420 8.84 -21.73 11.88
CA ALA A 420 7.43 -21.97 12.16
C ALA A 420 6.98 -23.39 11.71
N CYS A 421 7.66 -24.01 10.74
CA CYS A 421 7.34 -25.37 10.27
C CYS A 421 7.26 -26.40 11.41
N LYS A 422 8.12 -26.28 12.43
CA LYS A 422 8.13 -27.22 13.57
C LYS A 422 6.83 -27.21 14.38
N ASP A 423 6.19 -26.07 14.52
CA ASP A 423 4.93 -25.93 15.25
C ASP A 423 3.75 -26.35 14.39
N VAL A 424 3.78 -26.06 13.08
CA VAL A 424 2.78 -26.53 12.11
C VAL A 424 2.82 -28.06 11.96
N ASP A 425 4.02 -28.66 11.95
CA ASP A 425 4.17 -30.12 11.89
C ASP A 425 3.56 -30.81 13.11
N LYS A 426 3.79 -30.27 14.30
CA LYS A 426 3.12 -30.75 15.54
C LYS A 426 1.61 -30.65 15.43
N LEU A 427 1.08 -29.53 14.92
CA LEU A 427 -0.36 -29.38 14.69
C LEU A 427 -0.85 -30.43 13.70
N ALA A 428 -0.17 -30.62 12.57
CA ALA A 428 -0.54 -31.59 11.54
C ALA A 428 -0.58 -33.03 12.09
N ALA A 429 0.29 -33.35 13.05
CA ALA A 429 0.27 -34.65 13.72
C ALA A 429 -0.98 -34.89 14.59
N THR A 430 -1.71 -33.85 14.98
CA THR A 430 -2.98 -33.94 15.73
C THR A 430 -4.22 -33.98 14.83
N LEU A 431 -4.07 -33.83 13.53
CA LEU A 431 -5.14 -33.82 12.55
C LEU A 431 -5.18 -35.14 11.76
N ASP A 432 -6.35 -35.47 11.21
CA ASP A 432 -6.56 -36.68 10.43
C ASP A 432 -7.10 -36.39 9.02
N GLY A 433 -6.94 -37.38 8.10
CA GLY A 433 -7.51 -37.34 6.75
C GLY A 433 -7.15 -36.09 5.96
N ASP A 434 -8.14 -35.55 5.24
CA ASP A 434 -7.94 -34.38 4.39
C ASP A 434 -7.64 -33.09 5.17
N GLU A 435 -8.03 -33.01 6.43
CA GLU A 435 -7.68 -31.87 7.27
C GLU A 435 -6.17 -31.82 7.56
N LYS A 436 -5.57 -32.98 7.84
CA LYS A 436 -4.13 -33.15 7.95
C LYS A 436 -3.44 -32.79 6.62
N THR A 437 -3.98 -33.28 5.51
CA THR A 437 -3.46 -32.96 4.17
C THR A 437 -3.45 -31.46 3.92
N GLY A 438 -4.52 -30.75 4.31
CA GLY A 438 -4.60 -29.31 4.23
C GLY A 438 -3.49 -28.60 5.05
N ALA A 439 -3.21 -29.08 6.24
CA ALA A 439 -2.10 -28.56 7.06
C ALA A 439 -0.73 -28.82 6.43
N LEU A 440 -0.53 -29.98 5.83
CA LEU A 440 0.71 -30.34 5.14
C LEU A 440 0.95 -29.49 3.87
N ILE A 441 -0.11 -29.08 3.16
CA ILE A 441 0.00 -28.12 2.04
C ILE A 441 0.62 -26.80 2.51
N VAL A 442 0.13 -26.25 3.62
CA VAL A 442 0.70 -25.01 4.18
C VAL A 442 2.13 -25.24 4.66
N LEU A 443 2.37 -26.34 5.39
CA LEU A 443 3.72 -26.71 5.85
C LEU A 443 4.73 -26.72 4.71
N LYS A 444 4.35 -27.30 3.57
CA LYS A 444 5.20 -27.34 2.37
C LYS A 444 5.38 -25.97 1.74
N ALA A 445 4.33 -25.16 1.71
CA ALA A 445 4.37 -23.82 1.15
C ALA A 445 5.25 -22.85 1.97
N LEU A 446 5.38 -23.04 3.29
CA LEU A 446 6.27 -22.24 4.14
C LEU A 446 7.75 -22.34 3.73
N GLU A 447 8.14 -23.39 3.01
CA GLU A 447 9.50 -23.53 2.47
C GLU A 447 9.76 -22.68 1.23
N ALA A 448 8.70 -22.30 0.50
CA ALA A 448 8.82 -21.71 -0.83
C ALA A 448 9.57 -20.36 -0.85
N PRO A 449 9.38 -19.41 0.10
CA PRO A 449 10.13 -18.16 0.06
C PRO A 449 11.64 -18.34 0.16
N LEU A 450 12.14 -19.12 1.11
CA LEU A 450 13.58 -19.39 1.24
C LEU A 450 14.10 -20.19 0.04
N THR A 451 13.34 -21.17 -0.45
CA THR A 451 13.67 -21.92 -1.67
C THR A 451 13.88 -20.96 -2.84
N GLN A 452 12.96 -20.04 -3.06
CA GLN A 452 13.02 -19.08 -4.17
C GLN A 452 14.20 -18.11 -4.04
N ILE A 453 14.50 -17.64 -2.82
CA ILE A 453 15.68 -16.79 -2.55
C ILE A 453 16.97 -17.54 -2.93
N ALA A 454 17.09 -18.82 -2.54
CA ALA A 454 18.25 -19.65 -2.87
C ALA A 454 18.35 -19.92 -4.39
N GLU A 455 17.24 -20.24 -5.05
CA GLU A 455 17.19 -20.44 -6.50
C GLU A 455 17.57 -19.17 -7.28
N ASN A 456 17.11 -18.00 -6.86
CA ASN A 456 17.50 -16.71 -7.45
C ASN A 456 18.99 -16.41 -7.24
N ALA A 457 19.60 -16.99 -6.20
CA ALA A 457 21.04 -16.94 -5.96
C ALA A 457 21.83 -18.00 -6.76
N GLY A 458 21.16 -18.86 -7.52
CA GLY A 458 21.78 -19.93 -8.32
C GLY A 458 22.11 -21.19 -7.52
N LEU A 459 21.44 -21.41 -6.39
CA LEU A 459 21.68 -22.51 -5.47
C LEU A 459 20.52 -23.50 -5.43
N GLU A 460 20.75 -24.70 -4.94
CA GLU A 460 19.71 -25.71 -4.74
C GLU A 460 18.90 -25.39 -3.47
N GLY A 461 17.67 -24.87 -3.64
CA GLY A 461 16.85 -24.40 -2.54
C GLY A 461 16.50 -25.47 -1.50
N SER A 462 16.32 -26.72 -1.93
CA SER A 462 16.01 -27.85 -1.03
C SER A 462 17.14 -28.12 -0.01
N VAL A 463 18.39 -27.94 -0.41
CA VAL A 463 19.57 -28.11 0.46
C VAL A 463 19.58 -27.01 1.51
N ILE A 464 19.40 -25.75 1.09
CA ILE A 464 19.39 -24.59 1.98
C ILE A 464 18.25 -24.69 3.01
N VAL A 465 17.04 -25.02 2.56
CA VAL A 465 15.90 -25.22 3.45
C VAL A 465 16.15 -26.31 4.49
N ASN A 466 16.70 -27.44 4.08
CA ASN A 466 17.00 -28.56 5.00
C ASN A 466 18.03 -28.16 6.07
N GLU A 467 19.05 -27.40 5.70
CA GLU A 467 20.09 -26.94 6.63
C GLU A 467 19.48 -25.94 7.66
N VAL A 468 18.68 -24.99 7.20
CA VAL A 468 18.00 -24.02 8.11
C VAL A 468 17.00 -24.72 9.02
N LYS A 469 16.25 -25.74 8.55
CA LYS A 469 15.34 -26.56 9.40
C LYS A 469 16.05 -27.24 10.56
N ASN A 470 17.27 -27.68 10.34
CA ASN A 470 18.07 -28.39 11.33
C ASN A 470 18.87 -27.46 12.24
N SER A 471 18.92 -26.18 11.90
CA SER A 471 19.61 -25.14 12.66
C SER A 471 18.85 -24.69 13.91
N LYS A 472 19.53 -23.93 14.78
CA LYS A 472 18.90 -23.26 15.93
C LYS A 472 17.94 -22.16 15.45
N LYS A 473 16.93 -21.84 16.27
CA LYS A 473 16.05 -20.70 16.00
C LYS A 473 16.87 -19.41 15.81
N GLY A 474 16.52 -18.61 14.81
CA GLY A 474 17.20 -17.37 14.44
C GLY A 474 18.32 -17.55 13.41
N ILE A 475 18.83 -18.77 13.21
CA ILE A 475 19.78 -19.04 12.12
C ILE A 475 19.03 -19.14 10.80
N GLY A 476 19.53 -18.43 9.79
CA GLY A 476 19.02 -18.46 8.43
C GLY A 476 20.16 -18.45 7.42
N TYR A 477 19.81 -18.31 6.15
CA TYR A 477 20.76 -18.29 5.06
C TYR A 477 20.87 -16.86 4.49
N ASP A 478 22.07 -16.29 4.57
CA ASP A 478 22.45 -15.05 3.91
C ASP A 478 22.80 -15.35 2.45
N ALA A 479 21.88 -15.05 1.55
CA ALA A 479 22.03 -15.31 0.13
C ALA A 479 22.99 -14.34 -0.58
N LEU A 480 23.32 -13.19 0.05
CA LEU A 480 24.30 -12.25 -0.49
C LEU A 480 25.72 -12.79 -0.33
N ASP A 481 26.06 -13.20 0.89
CA ASP A 481 27.40 -13.63 1.29
C ASP A 481 27.61 -15.16 1.26
N ASP A 482 26.58 -15.94 0.89
CA ASP A 482 26.59 -17.41 0.80
C ASP A 482 27.03 -18.08 2.12
N LYS A 483 26.33 -17.75 3.23
CA LYS A 483 26.67 -18.30 4.56
C LYS A 483 25.45 -18.44 5.46
N TYR A 484 25.53 -19.32 6.46
CA TYR A 484 24.51 -19.46 7.51
C TYR A 484 24.89 -18.56 8.70
N VAL A 485 23.97 -17.68 9.09
CA VAL A 485 24.20 -16.67 10.13
C VAL A 485 23.00 -16.56 11.08
N ASP A 486 23.24 -16.00 12.26
CA ASP A 486 22.14 -15.48 13.06
C ASP A 486 21.58 -14.22 12.38
N MET A 487 20.38 -14.33 11.82
CA MET A 487 19.78 -13.33 10.94
C MET A 487 19.60 -11.99 11.66
N VAL A 488 19.19 -12.02 12.94
CA VAL A 488 18.98 -10.80 13.72
C VAL A 488 20.31 -10.10 13.98
N SER A 489 21.34 -10.84 14.37
CA SER A 489 22.67 -10.30 14.61
C SER A 489 23.34 -9.79 13.33
N ALA A 490 23.11 -10.45 12.20
CA ALA A 490 23.58 -10.04 10.88
C ALA A 490 22.83 -8.82 10.31
N GLY A 491 21.69 -8.45 10.93
CA GLY A 491 20.85 -7.34 10.47
C GLY A 491 19.89 -7.69 9.34
N ILE A 492 19.74 -8.99 9.02
CA ILE A 492 18.79 -9.47 8.00
C ILE A 492 17.44 -9.68 8.70
N LEU A 493 16.60 -8.63 8.65
CA LEU A 493 15.40 -8.50 9.46
C LEU A 493 14.17 -8.34 8.57
N ASP A 494 13.10 -9.08 8.86
CA ASP A 494 11.80 -8.87 8.25
C ASP A 494 10.81 -8.34 9.31
N PRO A 495 9.88 -7.44 8.94
CA PRO A 495 8.78 -7.05 9.83
C PRO A 495 7.82 -8.23 10.05
N ALA A 496 7.45 -8.47 11.31
CA ALA A 496 6.51 -9.55 11.63
C ALA A 496 5.15 -9.35 10.96
N LYS A 497 4.68 -8.10 10.87
CA LYS A 497 3.43 -7.72 10.19
C LYS A 497 3.44 -8.10 8.71
N VAL A 498 4.53 -7.81 7.99
CA VAL A 498 4.71 -8.16 6.57
C VAL A 498 4.63 -9.68 6.38
N THR A 499 5.45 -10.42 7.15
CA THR A 499 5.55 -11.88 7.05
C THR A 499 4.22 -12.57 7.35
N ARG A 500 3.51 -12.20 8.43
CA ARG A 500 2.23 -12.82 8.75
C ARG A 500 1.12 -12.46 7.75
N SER A 501 1.08 -11.19 7.29
CA SER A 501 0.06 -10.73 6.33
C SER A 501 0.21 -11.44 4.99
N ALA A 502 1.44 -11.60 4.50
CA ALA A 502 1.74 -12.38 3.30
C ALA A 502 1.19 -13.81 3.39
N LEU A 503 1.43 -14.50 4.51
CA LEU A 503 0.93 -15.87 4.73
C LEU A 503 -0.59 -15.92 4.82
N GLN A 504 -1.22 -15.01 5.54
CA GLN A 504 -2.67 -14.96 5.72
C GLN A 504 -3.39 -14.70 4.38
N ASN A 505 -2.92 -13.73 3.60
CA ASN A 505 -3.52 -13.38 2.31
C ASN A 505 -3.31 -14.52 1.29
N ALA A 506 -2.11 -15.10 1.23
CA ALA A 506 -1.83 -16.26 0.39
C ALA A 506 -2.74 -17.44 0.72
N THR A 507 -2.89 -17.79 2.01
CA THR A 507 -3.75 -18.88 2.46
C THR A 507 -5.21 -18.61 2.14
N SER A 508 -5.69 -17.38 2.34
CA SER A 508 -7.08 -16.99 2.08
C SER A 508 -7.45 -17.23 0.62
N VAL A 509 -6.68 -16.71 -0.31
CA VAL A 509 -6.95 -16.83 -1.75
C VAL A 509 -6.69 -18.24 -2.24
N ALA A 510 -5.56 -18.86 -1.91
CA ALA A 510 -5.25 -20.23 -2.34
C ALA A 510 -6.31 -21.23 -1.86
N SER A 511 -6.70 -21.18 -0.58
CA SER A 511 -7.72 -22.09 -0.04
C SER A 511 -9.11 -21.89 -0.68
N THR A 512 -9.43 -20.67 -1.09
CA THR A 512 -10.69 -20.36 -1.80
C THR A 512 -10.64 -20.86 -3.24
N LEU A 513 -9.52 -20.63 -3.95
CA LEU A 513 -9.32 -21.14 -5.31
C LEU A 513 -9.42 -22.66 -5.36
N LEU A 514 -8.84 -23.36 -4.41
CA LEU A 514 -8.88 -24.82 -4.33
C LEU A 514 -10.30 -25.40 -4.16
N THR A 515 -11.26 -24.62 -3.63
CA THR A 515 -12.67 -25.05 -3.53
C THR A 515 -13.47 -24.79 -4.81
N THR A 516 -12.88 -24.21 -5.86
CA THR A 516 -13.56 -23.89 -7.10
C THR A 516 -13.84 -25.16 -7.93
N GLU A 517 -15.09 -25.31 -8.39
CA GLU A 517 -15.52 -26.40 -9.25
C GLU A 517 -15.90 -25.93 -10.67
N ALA A 518 -16.34 -24.67 -10.80
CA ALA A 518 -16.70 -24.09 -12.09
C ALA A 518 -16.15 -22.69 -12.25
N ALA A 519 -15.75 -22.34 -13.45
CA ALA A 519 -15.36 -21.00 -13.86
C ALA A 519 -16.31 -20.49 -14.95
N VAL A 520 -16.81 -19.25 -14.79
CA VAL A 520 -17.79 -18.64 -15.68
C VAL A 520 -17.19 -17.38 -16.30
N GLY A 521 -16.84 -17.46 -17.59
CA GLY A 521 -16.23 -16.36 -18.34
C GLY A 521 -17.22 -15.62 -19.23
N ILE A 522 -17.02 -14.34 -19.46
CA ILE A 522 -17.77 -13.54 -20.42
C ILE A 522 -17.27 -13.88 -21.83
N ILE A 523 -18.17 -14.09 -22.79
CA ILE A 523 -17.81 -14.18 -24.21
C ILE A 523 -17.85 -12.76 -24.75
N PRO A 524 -16.72 -12.20 -25.25
CA PRO A 524 -16.72 -10.89 -25.89
C PRO A 524 -17.70 -10.86 -27.06
N GLU A 525 -18.49 -9.81 -27.16
CA GLU A 525 -19.27 -9.57 -28.37
C GLU A 525 -18.30 -9.13 -29.49
N PRO A 526 -18.46 -9.67 -30.72
CA PRO A 526 -17.65 -9.18 -31.83
C PRO A 526 -17.87 -7.67 -32.00
N GLU A 527 -16.79 -6.93 -32.13
CA GLU A 527 -16.89 -5.49 -32.43
C GLU A 527 -17.79 -5.30 -33.66
N PRO A 528 -18.76 -4.37 -33.62
CA PRO A 528 -19.58 -4.08 -34.78
C PRO A 528 -18.66 -3.66 -35.92
N ALA A 529 -18.72 -4.40 -37.05
CA ALA A 529 -17.94 -4.06 -38.22
C ALA A 529 -18.16 -2.58 -38.56
N MET A 530 -17.09 -1.80 -38.61
CA MET A 530 -17.18 -0.42 -39.09
C MET A 530 -17.85 -0.45 -40.46
N PRO A 531 -18.88 0.36 -40.70
CA PRO A 531 -19.49 0.44 -42.02
C PRO A 531 -18.37 0.81 -43.01
N ALA A 532 -18.17 -0.06 -44.02
CA ALA A 532 -17.23 0.19 -45.09
C ALA A 532 -17.58 1.57 -45.68
N GLY A 533 -16.67 2.53 -45.53
CA GLY A 533 -16.85 3.89 -45.99
C GLY A 533 -17.24 3.87 -47.47
N GLY A 534 -18.48 4.28 -47.73
CA GLY A 534 -18.97 4.47 -49.11
C GLY A 534 -18.05 5.43 -49.84
N GLY A 535 -17.31 4.92 -50.81
CA GLY A 535 -16.54 5.74 -51.71
C GLY A 535 -17.48 6.73 -52.39
N MET A 536 -17.39 8.02 -52.07
CA MET A 536 -17.91 9.10 -52.90
C MET A 536 -17.08 9.10 -54.17
N GLY A 537 -17.63 8.52 -55.25
CA GLY A 537 -17.16 8.73 -56.58
C GLY A 537 -17.23 10.22 -56.91
N MET A 538 -16.09 10.80 -57.24
CA MET A 538 -16.04 12.10 -57.92
C MET A 538 -16.67 11.93 -59.33
N MET A 539 -17.68 12.72 -59.63
CA MET A 539 -17.98 13.26 -60.90
C MET A 539 -17.95 14.79 -60.81
#